data_838bea4a3cb282429b71580e2c64ad1a
#
_entry.id   838bea4a3cb282429b71580e2c64ad1a
#
_cell.length_a   1.000
_cell.length_b   1.000
_cell.length_c   1.000
_cell.angle_alpha   90.00
_cell.angle_beta   90.00
_cell.angle_gamma   90.00
#
_symmetry.space_group_name_H-M   'P 1'
#
loop_
_entity.id
_entity.type
_entity.pdbx_description
1 polymer ?
#
loop_
_entity_poly.entity_id
_entity_poly.type
_entity_poly.pdbx_seq_one_letter_code
_entity_poly.pdbx_strand_id
1 'polypeptide(L)'
;MNNSARTAASRTLLKLTSQWLMDQALAETSLKDVVNGLCERLLAAGVPIARAHVSFAVLHPLYRSIGYTWWRGKGLTVEGYRHDATADGSNRFLKSPYFHLLHHGLEHLRRRLVELGAW
;
A
#
# COMPACT_ATOMS: atom_id res chain seq x y z
N MET A 1 25.30 -8.23 -17.52
CA MET A 1 24.75 -6.86 -17.50
C MET A 1 25.32 -6.14 -16.29
N ASN A 2 25.90 -4.97 -16.45
CA ASN A 2 26.46 -4.23 -15.35
C ASN A 2 25.37 -3.50 -14.54
N ASN A 3 25.71 -3.04 -13.34
CA ASN A 3 24.76 -2.37 -12.45
C ASN A 3 24.18 -1.07 -13.04
N SER A 4 24.98 -0.35 -13.86
CA SER A 4 24.52 0.89 -14.48
C SER A 4 23.39 0.66 -15.47
N ALA A 5 23.49 -0.39 -16.31
CA ALA A 5 22.45 -0.74 -17.27
C ALA A 5 21.16 -1.19 -16.56
N ARG A 6 21.29 -1.98 -15.50
CA ARG A 6 20.15 -2.43 -14.69
C ARG A 6 19.45 -1.25 -14.01
N THR A 7 20.22 -0.31 -13.46
CA THR A 7 19.67 0.88 -12.82
C THR A 7 18.94 1.76 -13.85
N ALA A 8 19.50 1.94 -15.05
CA ALA A 8 18.84 2.71 -16.11
C ALA A 8 17.54 2.07 -16.56
N ALA A 9 17.53 0.73 -16.74
CA ALA A 9 16.31 -0.01 -17.09
C ALA A 9 15.24 0.11 -16.00
N SER A 10 15.62 -0.01 -14.73
CA SER A 10 14.70 0.14 -13.60
C SER A 10 14.11 1.56 -13.52
N ARG A 11 14.91 2.59 -13.75
CA ARG A 11 14.42 3.98 -13.80
C ARG A 11 13.40 4.18 -14.90
N THR A 12 13.64 3.62 -16.09
CA THR A 12 12.70 3.68 -17.21
C THR A 12 11.38 3.02 -16.85
N LEU A 13 11.42 1.83 -16.25
CA LEU A 13 10.24 1.10 -15.83
C LEU A 13 9.46 1.85 -14.74
N LEU A 14 10.16 2.49 -13.80
CA LEU A 14 9.53 3.30 -12.76
C LEU A 14 8.84 4.54 -13.35
N LYS A 15 9.47 5.17 -14.33
CA LYS A 15 8.87 6.30 -15.05
C LYS A 15 7.60 5.89 -15.80
N LEU A 16 7.64 4.75 -16.49
CA LEU A 16 6.47 4.21 -17.18
C LEU A 16 5.36 3.85 -16.20
N THR A 17 5.72 3.32 -15.04
CA THR A 17 4.76 3.01 -13.98
C THR A 17 4.07 4.28 -13.47
N SER A 18 4.82 5.35 -13.27
CA SER A 18 4.28 6.64 -12.86
C SER A 18 3.29 7.19 -13.90
N GLN A 19 3.64 7.12 -15.18
CA GLN A 19 2.74 7.54 -16.26
C GLN A 19 1.49 6.67 -16.32
N TRP A 20 1.65 5.37 -16.19
CA TRP A 20 0.52 4.44 -16.13
C TRP A 20 -0.44 4.79 -14.98
N LEU A 21 0.10 5.13 -13.80
CA LEU A 21 -0.70 5.48 -12.63
C LEU A 21 -1.53 6.75 -12.89
N MET A 22 -0.94 7.76 -13.52
CA MET A 22 -1.66 8.97 -13.92
C MET A 22 -2.77 8.67 -14.91
N ASP A 23 -2.51 7.80 -15.88
CA ASP A 23 -3.51 7.40 -16.88
C ASP A 23 -4.69 6.68 -16.21
N GLN A 24 -4.44 5.87 -15.17
CA GLN A 24 -5.50 5.20 -14.44
C GLN A 24 -6.41 6.19 -13.68
N ALA A 25 -5.83 7.24 -13.14
CA ALA A 25 -6.60 8.29 -12.47
C ALA A 25 -7.57 8.99 -13.45
N LEU A 26 -7.13 9.21 -14.68
CA LEU A 26 -7.96 9.81 -15.72
C LEU A 26 -8.99 8.86 -16.30
N ALA A 27 -8.72 7.56 -16.29
CA ALA A 27 -9.60 6.52 -16.83
C ALA A 27 -10.66 6.03 -15.83
N GLU A 28 -10.67 6.56 -14.61
CA GLU A 28 -11.59 6.14 -13.54
C GLU A 28 -11.54 4.65 -13.25
N THR A 29 -10.35 4.05 -13.37
CA THR A 29 -10.11 2.65 -13.07
C THR A 29 -10.37 2.37 -11.58
N SER A 30 -10.93 1.20 -11.27
CA SER A 30 -11.19 0.85 -9.88
C SER A 30 -9.90 0.86 -9.04
N LEU A 31 -10.00 1.29 -7.79
CA LEU A 31 -8.85 1.37 -6.90
C LEU A 31 -8.21 0.00 -6.68
N LYS A 32 -9.01 -1.05 -6.64
CA LYS A 32 -8.53 -2.43 -6.56
C LYS A 32 -7.56 -2.75 -7.71
N ASP A 33 -7.94 -2.44 -8.93
CA ASP A 33 -7.13 -2.70 -10.11
C ASP A 33 -5.89 -1.80 -10.15
N VAL A 34 -6.01 -0.56 -9.67
CA VAL A 34 -4.88 0.36 -9.58
C VAL A 34 -3.82 -0.16 -8.61
N VAL A 35 -4.23 -0.56 -7.41
CA VAL A 35 -3.30 -1.07 -6.39
C VAL A 35 -2.61 -2.33 -6.87
N ASN A 36 -3.38 -3.28 -7.40
CA ASN A 36 -2.83 -4.53 -7.91
C ASN A 36 -1.84 -4.28 -9.05
N GLY A 37 -2.24 -3.47 -10.03
CA GLY A 37 -1.40 -3.15 -11.18
C GLY A 37 -0.14 -2.38 -10.80
N LEU A 38 -0.23 -1.48 -9.83
CA LEU A 38 0.93 -0.73 -9.32
C LEU A 38 1.95 -1.69 -8.68
N CYS A 39 1.49 -2.59 -7.80
CA CYS A 39 2.37 -3.54 -7.13
C CYS A 39 3.07 -4.48 -8.13
N GLU A 40 2.35 -4.97 -9.12
CA GLU A 40 2.92 -5.83 -10.15
C GLU A 40 3.99 -5.10 -10.98
N ARG A 41 3.73 -3.84 -11.34
CA ARG A 41 4.68 -3.03 -12.11
C ARG A 41 5.92 -2.67 -11.30
N LEU A 42 5.77 -2.35 -10.02
CA LEU A 42 6.90 -2.08 -9.14
C LEU A 42 7.77 -3.34 -9.00
N LEU A 43 7.15 -4.49 -8.84
CA LEU A 43 7.87 -5.76 -8.75
C LEU A 43 8.64 -6.04 -10.05
N ALA A 44 8.01 -5.83 -11.20
CA ALA A 44 8.65 -5.98 -12.51
C ALA A 44 9.80 -5.00 -12.72
N ALA A 45 9.73 -3.81 -12.13
CA ALA A 45 10.78 -2.80 -12.18
C ALA A 45 11.96 -3.08 -11.24
N GLY A 46 11.90 -4.16 -10.47
CA GLY A 46 12.97 -4.56 -9.57
C GLY A 46 12.82 -4.07 -8.13
N VAL A 47 11.68 -3.48 -7.79
CA VAL A 47 11.38 -3.12 -6.39
C VAL A 47 10.92 -4.38 -5.67
N PRO A 48 11.67 -4.88 -4.67
CA PRO A 48 11.35 -6.17 -4.03
C PRO A 48 10.23 -6.02 -3.00
N ILE A 49 9.05 -5.63 -3.47
CA ILE A 49 7.91 -5.41 -2.62
C ILE A 49 7.32 -6.75 -2.17
N ALA A 50 7.14 -6.92 -0.87
CA ALA A 50 6.58 -8.15 -0.30
C ALA A 50 5.10 -7.98 0.01
N ARG A 51 4.72 -6.81 0.53
CA ARG A 51 3.36 -6.49 0.93
C ARG A 51 3.12 -5.00 0.73
N ALA A 52 1.94 -4.66 0.27
CA ALA A 52 1.47 -3.28 0.19
C ALA A 52 0.07 -3.18 0.80
N HIS A 53 -0.18 -2.15 1.55
CA HIS A 53 -1.48 -1.91 2.15
C HIS A 53 -1.88 -0.46 1.93
N VAL A 54 -3.09 -0.26 1.43
CA VAL A 54 -3.69 1.05 1.23
C VAL A 54 -5.03 1.07 1.94
N SER A 55 -5.23 2.03 2.85
CA SER A 55 -6.51 2.18 3.51
C SER A 55 -6.99 3.63 3.42
N PHE A 56 -8.29 3.80 3.44
CA PHE A 56 -8.91 5.13 3.39
C PHE A 56 -10.27 5.10 4.05
N ALA A 57 -10.65 6.25 4.61
CA ALA A 57 -11.96 6.42 5.20
C ALA A 57 -13.03 6.46 4.11
N VAL A 58 -14.18 5.88 4.39
CA VAL A 58 -15.31 5.87 3.45
C VAL A 58 -16.56 6.43 4.13
N LEU A 59 -17.41 7.05 3.33
CA LEU A 59 -18.72 7.51 3.77
C LEU A 59 -19.72 6.37 3.56
N HIS A 60 -19.74 5.44 4.50
CA HIS A 60 -20.60 4.27 4.44
C HIS A 60 -21.28 4.04 5.79
N PRO A 61 -22.56 3.67 5.84
CA PRO A 61 -23.26 3.45 7.10
C PRO A 61 -22.68 2.39 8.01
N LEU A 62 -22.10 1.33 7.42
CA LEU A 62 -21.57 0.19 8.16
C LEU A 62 -20.06 0.20 8.32
N TYR A 63 -19.33 0.79 7.37
CA TYR A 63 -17.86 0.74 7.33
C TYR A 63 -17.25 2.10 7.58
N ARG A 64 -16.26 2.13 8.46
CA ARG A 64 -15.45 3.29 8.76
C ARG A 64 -14.35 3.50 7.73
N SER A 65 -13.74 2.41 7.28
CA SER A 65 -12.67 2.45 6.30
C SER A 65 -12.63 1.16 5.48
N ILE A 66 -11.99 1.24 4.34
CA ILE A 66 -11.71 0.09 3.48
C ILE A 66 -10.21 0.01 3.27
N GLY A 67 -9.68 -1.21 3.34
CA GLY A 67 -8.27 -1.48 3.10
C GLY A 67 -8.07 -2.48 1.98
N TYR A 68 -7.06 -2.23 1.16
CA TYR A 68 -6.60 -3.15 0.13
C TYR A 68 -5.21 -3.62 0.52
N THR A 69 -5.02 -4.93 0.59
CA THR A 69 -3.72 -5.52 0.91
C THR A 69 -3.28 -6.42 -0.23
N TRP A 70 -2.10 -6.15 -0.75
CA TRP A 70 -1.46 -6.94 -1.78
C TRP A 70 -0.27 -7.69 -1.18
N TRP A 71 -0.16 -8.97 -1.54
CA TRP A 71 0.95 -9.83 -1.13
C TRP A 71 1.62 -10.39 -2.36
N ARG A 72 2.93 -10.35 -2.40
CA ARG A 72 3.69 -10.99 -3.48
C ARG A 72 3.37 -12.49 -3.54
N GLY A 73 2.96 -12.96 -4.72
CA GLY A 73 2.60 -14.34 -4.95
C GLY A 73 1.19 -14.74 -4.51
N LYS A 74 0.45 -13.84 -3.84
CA LYS A 74 -0.92 -14.13 -3.37
C LYS A 74 -1.97 -13.21 -3.99
N GLY A 75 -1.56 -12.03 -4.44
CA GLY A 75 -2.47 -11.06 -5.01
C GLY A 75 -3.12 -10.15 -3.98
N LEU A 76 -4.27 -9.59 -4.35
CA LEU A 76 -4.94 -8.53 -3.59
C LEU A 76 -6.13 -9.07 -2.80
N THR A 77 -6.26 -8.59 -1.56
CA THR A 77 -7.44 -8.81 -0.72
C THR A 77 -8.05 -7.47 -0.32
N VAL A 78 -9.35 -7.46 -0.05
CA VAL A 78 -10.08 -6.26 0.36
C VAL A 78 -10.68 -6.49 1.73
N GLU A 79 -10.51 -5.53 2.64
CA GLU A 79 -11.06 -5.61 4.00
C GLU A 79 -11.86 -4.35 4.31
N GLY A 80 -13.04 -4.52 4.90
CA GLY A 80 -13.83 -3.42 5.43
C GLY A 80 -13.69 -3.37 6.95
N TYR A 81 -13.47 -2.18 7.49
CA TYR A 81 -13.38 -1.95 8.92
C TYR A 81 -14.65 -1.24 9.40
N ARG A 82 -15.44 -1.90 10.23
CA ARG A 82 -16.75 -1.43 10.66
C ARG A 82 -16.66 -0.35 11.73
N HIS A 83 -17.67 0.52 11.78
CA HIS A 83 -17.80 1.54 12.80
C HIS A 83 -17.96 0.96 14.20
N ASP A 84 -18.61 -0.19 14.31
CA ASP A 84 -18.88 -0.90 15.55
C ASP A 84 -17.76 -1.88 15.91
N ALA A 85 -16.53 -1.62 15.45
CA ALA A 85 -15.39 -2.45 15.76
C ALA A 85 -15.24 -2.66 17.26
N THR A 86 -15.03 -3.92 17.66
CA THR A 86 -14.87 -4.30 19.06
C THR A 86 -13.61 -3.68 19.67
N ALA A 87 -13.45 -3.82 21.00
CA ALA A 87 -12.25 -3.36 21.70
C ALA A 87 -10.96 -3.84 21.04
N ASP A 88 -10.97 -5.05 20.46
CA ASP A 88 -9.81 -5.60 19.72
C ASP A 88 -9.45 -4.78 18.50
N GLY A 89 -10.45 -4.29 17.77
CA GLY A 89 -10.24 -3.41 16.62
C GLY A 89 -9.61 -2.08 17.03
N SER A 90 -10.08 -1.49 18.12
CA SER A 90 -9.51 -0.26 18.68
C SER A 90 -8.04 -0.47 19.09
N ASN A 91 -7.73 -1.58 19.75
CA ASN A 91 -6.38 -1.88 20.17
C ASN A 91 -5.44 -2.07 18.98
N ARG A 92 -5.92 -2.70 17.90
CA ARG A 92 -5.14 -2.85 16.68
C ARG A 92 -4.78 -1.49 16.07
N PHE A 93 -5.75 -0.58 16.03
CA PHE A 93 -5.50 0.77 15.51
C PHE A 93 -4.46 1.50 16.36
N LEU A 94 -4.59 1.48 17.69
CA LEU A 94 -3.67 2.14 18.61
C LEU A 94 -2.23 1.60 18.51
N LYS A 95 -2.08 0.36 18.08
CA LYS A 95 -0.78 -0.29 17.89
C LYS A 95 -0.28 -0.21 16.45
N SER A 96 -1.04 0.41 15.55
CA SER A 96 -0.70 0.46 14.14
C SER A 96 0.25 1.62 13.80
N PRO A 97 1.00 1.52 12.70
CA PRO A 97 1.78 2.64 12.19
C PRO A 97 0.93 3.86 11.85
N TYR A 98 -0.32 3.67 11.45
CA TYR A 98 -1.25 4.77 11.14
C TYR A 98 -1.51 5.64 12.37
N PHE A 99 -1.77 5.03 13.51
CA PHE A 99 -1.95 5.77 14.75
C PHE A 99 -0.69 6.55 15.13
N HIS A 100 0.48 5.93 15.00
CA HIS A 100 1.76 6.58 15.26
C HIS A 100 1.94 7.83 14.39
N LEU A 101 1.67 7.72 13.08
CA LEU A 101 1.76 8.84 12.15
C LEU A 101 0.78 9.96 12.53
N LEU A 102 -0.47 9.63 12.80
CA LEU A 102 -1.52 10.59 13.15
C LEU A 102 -1.24 11.27 14.49
N HIS A 103 -0.85 10.49 15.49
CA HIS A 103 -0.59 11.00 16.84
C HIS A 103 0.60 11.97 16.87
N HIS A 104 1.63 11.73 16.08
CA HIS A 104 2.82 12.57 15.99
C HIS A 104 2.77 13.59 14.85
N GLY A 105 1.70 13.65 14.08
CA GLY A 105 1.57 14.57 12.95
C GLY A 105 2.59 14.32 11.85
N LEU A 106 2.99 13.07 11.64
CA LEU A 106 3.97 12.68 10.64
C LEU A 106 3.30 12.30 9.33
N GLU A 107 3.92 12.67 8.22
CA GLU A 107 3.47 12.26 6.89
C GLU A 107 4.15 10.97 6.43
N HIS A 108 5.29 10.64 7.01
CA HIS A 108 6.10 9.51 6.58
C HIS A 108 6.78 8.85 7.77
N LEU A 109 6.79 7.52 7.77
CA LEU A 109 7.52 6.71 8.72
C LEU A 109 8.25 5.61 7.98
N ARG A 110 9.56 5.53 8.17
CA ARG A 110 10.37 4.43 7.63
C ARG A 110 10.99 3.67 8.78
N ARG A 111 10.84 2.35 8.76
CA ARG A 111 11.36 1.50 9.82
C ARG A 111 11.93 0.22 9.25
N ARG A 112 13.10 -0.16 9.76
CA ARG A 112 13.71 -1.42 9.39
C ARG A 112 13.17 -2.53 10.29
N LEU A 113 12.53 -3.52 9.70
CA LEU A 113 11.93 -4.63 10.43
C LEU A 113 12.94 -5.76 10.54
N VAL A 114 13.87 -5.66 11.49
CA VAL A 114 14.93 -6.66 11.71
C VAL A 114 14.67 -7.53 12.94
N GLU A 115 13.72 -7.14 13.79
CA GLU A 115 13.35 -7.87 14.99
C GLU A 115 11.87 -8.19 15.00
N LEU A 116 11.53 -9.29 15.67
CA LEU A 116 10.14 -9.69 15.84
C LEU A 116 9.37 -8.64 16.65
N GLY A 117 8.16 -8.33 16.22
CA GLY A 117 7.29 -7.37 16.91
C GLY A 117 7.57 -5.92 16.60
N ALA A 118 8.37 -5.62 15.59
CA ALA A 118 8.67 -4.25 15.20
C ALA A 118 7.56 -3.57 14.38
N TRP A 119 6.40 -4.08 14.40
CA TRP A 119 5.16 -3.85 13.69
C TRP A 119 4.91 -4.98 12.67
#